data_27987069e5840cb3fd984b00c26c9d99
#
_entry.id   27987069e5840cb3fd984b00c26c9d99
#
_cell.length_a   1.000
_cell.length_b   1.000
_cell.length_c   1.000
_cell.angle_alpha   90.00
_cell.angle_beta   90.00
_cell.angle_gamma   90.00
#
_symmetry.space_group_name_H-M   'P 1'
#
loop_
_entity.id
_entity.type
_entity.pdbx_description
1 polymer ?
#
loop_
_entity_poly.entity_id
_entity_poly.type
_entity_poly.pdbx_seq_one_letter_code
_entity_poly.pdbx_strand_id
1 'polypeptide(L)'
;MLLRLIKNWTLPLAMLAGTAGYFFFAKIPWFAPVKPCLNGLVALLTPALIFAQLLLTFCKVEARDLKPKGWHGWLLLFQTVACLVVAALLVCCPMEEMYREVFEGAMVCLICPTATAAAVITGKLGGSASSLTTYTLLSNLLAAVVVPLVFPWVEPHADVTFFAAFLKILSKVFPLLLLPFFMAWFLRVFVKKVHRCLLEFHDAAFYLWAVALAIVSGQTVRSLATVSYTHLRAH
;
A
#
# COMPACT_ATOMS: atom_id res chain seq x y z
N MET A 1 0.08 30.38 8.37
CA MET A 1 1.37 29.77 8.74
C MET A 1 1.20 28.34 9.25
N LEU A 2 0.30 28.09 10.20
CA LEU A 2 0.03 26.73 10.76
C LEU A 2 -0.39 25.68 9.71
N LEU A 3 -1.31 26.00 8.82
CA LEU A 3 -1.78 25.11 7.75
C LEU A 3 -0.67 24.68 6.78
N ARG A 4 0.30 25.57 6.47
CA ARG A 4 1.46 25.22 5.65
C ARG A 4 2.42 24.28 6.40
N LEU A 5 2.60 24.49 7.69
CA LEU A 5 3.40 23.62 8.55
C LEU A 5 2.79 22.22 8.65
N ILE A 6 1.49 22.11 8.89
CA ILE A 6 0.75 20.84 8.91
C ILE A 6 0.88 20.13 7.55
N LYS A 7 0.74 20.85 6.44
CA LYS A 7 0.85 20.26 5.09
C LYS A 7 2.26 19.77 4.75
N ASN A 8 3.30 20.37 5.34
CA ASN A 8 4.68 19.94 5.15
C ASN A 8 5.07 18.77 6.08
N TRP A 9 4.45 18.68 7.25
CA TRP A 9 4.73 17.66 8.27
C TRP A 9 3.63 16.60 8.35
N THR A 10 2.78 16.48 7.34
CA THR A 10 1.63 15.55 7.32
C THR A 10 2.07 14.10 7.54
N LEU A 11 3.20 13.66 6.94
CA LEU A 11 3.69 12.29 7.07
C LEU A 11 4.08 11.97 8.53
N PRO A 12 5.01 12.67 9.18
CA PRO A 12 5.34 12.39 10.58
C PRO A 12 4.16 12.61 11.52
N LEU A 13 3.32 13.61 11.27
CA LEU A 13 2.13 13.86 12.09
C LEU A 13 1.10 12.74 11.98
N ALA A 14 0.86 12.19 10.78
CA ALA A 14 -0.05 11.06 10.58
C ALA A 14 0.47 9.80 11.29
N MET A 15 1.77 9.51 11.20
CA MET A 15 2.39 8.38 11.89
C MET A 15 2.31 8.54 13.41
N LEU A 16 2.62 9.73 13.93
CA LEU A 16 2.50 10.03 15.37
C LEU A 16 1.05 9.94 15.85
N ALA A 17 0.10 10.47 15.10
CA ALA A 17 -1.32 10.38 15.42
C ALA A 17 -1.82 8.94 15.46
N GLY A 18 -1.40 8.10 14.50
CA GLY A 18 -1.73 6.67 14.48
C GLY A 18 -1.15 5.91 15.67
N THR A 19 0.13 6.17 15.97
CA THR A 19 0.82 5.59 17.14
C THR A 19 0.18 6.03 18.45
N ALA A 20 -0.07 7.32 18.62
CA ALA A 20 -0.74 7.86 19.80
C ALA A 20 -2.17 7.32 19.95
N GLY A 21 -2.90 7.22 18.84
CA GLY A 21 -4.23 6.61 18.80
C GLY A 21 -4.21 5.17 19.30
N TYR A 22 -3.26 4.35 18.84
CA TYR A 22 -3.12 2.98 19.34
C TYR A 22 -2.88 2.95 20.85
N PHE A 23 -1.93 3.72 21.38
CA PHE A 23 -1.66 3.74 22.83
C PHE A 23 -2.85 4.22 23.64
N PHE A 24 -3.58 5.22 23.13
CA PHE A 24 -4.79 5.71 23.76
C PHE A 24 -5.85 4.62 23.88
N PHE A 25 -6.16 3.92 22.78
CA PHE A 25 -7.14 2.84 22.77
C PHE A 25 -6.65 1.54 23.44
N ALA A 26 -5.35 1.28 23.46
CA ALA A 26 -4.80 0.08 24.11
C ALA A 26 -4.79 0.18 25.63
N LYS A 27 -4.42 1.36 26.17
CA LYS A 27 -4.22 1.55 27.63
C LYS A 27 -5.48 1.88 28.40
N ILE A 28 -6.55 2.37 27.77
CA ILE A 28 -7.76 2.76 28.47
C ILE A 28 -8.74 1.58 28.54
N PRO A 29 -9.05 1.03 29.75
CA PRO A 29 -9.93 -0.14 29.92
C PRO A 29 -11.36 0.10 29.45
N TRP A 30 -11.83 1.35 29.47
CA TRP A 30 -13.17 1.74 29.03
C TRP A 30 -13.48 1.33 27.59
N PHE A 31 -12.48 1.31 26.71
CA PHE A 31 -12.68 0.93 25.32
C PHE A 31 -12.64 -0.59 25.05
N ALA A 32 -12.48 -1.41 26.10
CA ALA A 32 -12.45 -2.87 25.96
C ALA A 32 -13.64 -3.46 25.18
N PRO A 33 -14.91 -3.07 25.45
CA PRO A 33 -16.06 -3.62 24.71
C PRO A 33 -16.13 -3.15 23.24
N VAL A 34 -15.51 -2.01 22.92
CA VAL A 34 -15.54 -1.41 21.56
C VAL A 34 -14.39 -1.93 20.68
N LYS A 35 -13.34 -2.52 21.26
CA LYS A 35 -12.16 -3.03 20.54
C LYS A 35 -12.49 -3.97 19.37
N PRO A 36 -13.37 -4.99 19.49
CA PRO A 36 -13.67 -5.88 18.37
C PRO A 36 -14.37 -5.14 17.22
N CYS A 37 -15.32 -4.25 17.54
CA CYS A 37 -16.02 -3.44 16.55
C CYS A 37 -15.04 -2.49 15.84
N LEU A 38 -14.16 -1.82 16.58
CA LEU A 38 -13.14 -0.92 16.03
C LEU A 38 -12.14 -1.66 15.15
N ASN A 39 -11.72 -2.86 15.53
CA ASN A 39 -10.84 -3.69 14.70
C ASN A 39 -11.51 -4.08 13.39
N GLY A 40 -12.80 -4.47 13.42
CA GLY A 40 -13.57 -4.76 12.21
C GLY A 40 -13.72 -3.54 11.31
N LEU A 41 -14.01 -2.38 11.89
CA LEU A 41 -14.10 -1.11 11.16
C LEU A 41 -12.75 -0.75 10.50
N VAL A 42 -11.66 -0.87 11.23
CA VAL A 42 -10.31 -0.58 10.72
C VAL A 42 -9.93 -1.55 9.60
N ALA A 43 -10.25 -2.84 9.73
CA ALA A 43 -9.99 -3.85 8.71
C ALA A 43 -10.75 -3.56 7.40
N LEU A 44 -11.96 -2.98 7.48
CA LEU A 44 -12.75 -2.57 6.32
C LEU A 44 -12.29 -1.23 5.75
N LEU A 45 -12.02 -0.25 6.63
CA LEU A 45 -11.63 1.11 6.24
C LEU A 45 -10.29 1.15 5.53
N THR A 46 -9.30 0.37 5.97
CA THR A 46 -7.95 0.39 5.38
C THR A 46 -7.97 0.11 3.87
N PRO A 47 -8.52 -1.02 3.37
CA PRO A 47 -8.57 -1.26 1.93
C PRO A 47 -9.50 -0.27 1.20
N ALA A 48 -10.59 0.18 1.83
CA ALA A 48 -11.48 1.17 1.25
C ALA A 48 -10.80 2.53 1.04
N LEU A 49 -10.00 3.00 1.99
CA LEU A 49 -9.21 4.23 1.87
C LEU A 49 -8.13 4.10 0.79
N ILE A 50 -7.44 2.95 0.73
CA ILE A 50 -6.44 2.68 -0.32
C ILE A 50 -7.11 2.70 -1.69
N PHE A 51 -8.25 2.04 -1.84
CA PHE A 51 -9.04 2.05 -3.07
C PHE A 51 -9.46 3.47 -3.47
N ALA A 52 -10.05 4.24 -2.56
CA ALA A 52 -10.53 5.58 -2.82
C ALA A 52 -9.40 6.55 -3.23
N GLN A 53 -8.25 6.48 -2.55
CA GLN A 53 -7.09 7.33 -2.91
C GLN A 53 -6.51 6.97 -4.27
N LEU A 54 -6.44 5.65 -4.62
CA LEU A 54 -6.00 5.22 -5.95
C LEU A 54 -6.98 5.66 -7.03
N LEU A 55 -8.28 5.49 -6.80
CA LEU A 55 -9.33 5.94 -7.72
C LEU A 55 -9.22 7.45 -8.00
N LEU A 56 -9.12 8.28 -6.96
CA LEU A 56 -8.97 9.73 -7.12
C LEU A 56 -7.68 10.10 -7.84
N THR A 57 -6.60 9.37 -7.59
CA THR A 57 -5.31 9.58 -8.26
C THR A 57 -5.43 9.26 -9.75
N PHE A 58 -6.01 8.12 -10.10
CA PHE A 58 -6.15 7.70 -11.50
C PHE A 58 -7.19 8.53 -12.27
N CYS A 59 -8.22 9.07 -11.62
CA CYS A 59 -9.14 10.02 -12.23
C CYS A 59 -8.43 11.30 -12.70
N LYS A 60 -7.38 11.75 -11.98
CA LYS A 60 -6.63 12.98 -12.31
C LYS A 60 -5.64 12.81 -13.45
N VAL A 61 -5.24 11.58 -13.74
CA VAL A 61 -4.24 11.29 -14.78
C VAL A 61 -4.88 11.32 -16.15
N GLU A 62 -4.42 12.19 -17.03
CA GLU A 62 -4.82 12.17 -18.43
C GLU A 62 -4.06 11.07 -19.19
N ALA A 63 -4.76 10.30 -20.04
CA ALA A 63 -4.13 9.25 -20.84
C ALA A 63 -3.00 9.79 -21.75
N ARG A 64 -3.09 11.09 -22.15
CA ARG A 64 -2.07 11.79 -22.94
C ARG A 64 -0.76 12.01 -22.18
N ASP A 65 -0.84 12.10 -20.85
CA ASP A 65 0.30 12.36 -19.97
C ASP A 65 1.00 11.09 -19.54
N LEU A 66 0.37 9.93 -19.74
CA LEU A 66 0.91 8.60 -19.47
C LEU A 66 1.94 8.22 -20.55
N LYS A 67 3.05 8.94 -20.58
CA LYS A 67 4.16 8.62 -21.50
C LYS A 67 5.23 7.81 -20.74
N PRO A 68 5.33 6.48 -20.97
CA PRO A 68 6.41 5.70 -20.38
C PRO A 68 7.76 6.24 -20.88
N LYS A 69 8.68 6.46 -19.96
CA LYS A 69 10.06 6.86 -20.23
C LYS A 69 10.98 5.67 -19.98
N GLY A 70 12.16 5.66 -20.61
CA GLY A 70 13.12 4.55 -20.47
C GLY A 70 13.48 4.22 -19.00
N TRP A 71 13.59 5.24 -18.14
CA TRP A 71 13.89 5.03 -16.72
C TRP A 71 12.79 4.26 -15.96
N HIS A 72 11.50 4.37 -16.38
CA HIS A 72 10.42 3.56 -15.79
C HIS A 72 10.70 2.07 -16.00
N GLY A 73 11.08 1.68 -17.22
CA GLY A 73 11.41 0.28 -17.54
C GLY A 73 12.59 -0.24 -16.72
N TRP A 74 13.66 0.56 -16.57
CA TRP A 74 14.81 0.18 -15.78
C TRP A 74 14.48 -0.02 -14.29
N LEU A 75 13.68 0.87 -13.70
CA LEU A 75 13.26 0.73 -12.30
C LEU A 75 12.33 -0.48 -12.10
N LEU A 76 11.37 -0.72 -13.01
CA LEU A 76 10.49 -1.87 -12.94
C LEU A 76 11.27 -3.19 -13.12
N LEU A 77 12.24 -3.21 -14.03
CA LEU A 77 13.14 -4.34 -14.20
C LEU A 77 13.95 -4.60 -12.92
N PHE A 78 14.58 -3.57 -12.37
CA PHE A 78 15.32 -3.67 -11.11
C PHE A 78 14.43 -4.18 -9.98
N GLN A 79 13.24 -3.64 -9.82
CA GLN A 79 12.27 -4.03 -8.81
C GLN A 79 11.89 -5.52 -8.95
N THR A 80 11.63 -5.96 -10.17
CA THR A 80 11.27 -7.36 -10.45
C THR A 80 12.44 -8.30 -10.20
N VAL A 81 13.62 -7.98 -10.73
CA VAL A 81 14.82 -8.81 -10.57
C VAL A 81 15.22 -8.91 -9.11
N ALA A 82 15.23 -7.80 -8.38
CA ALA A 82 15.56 -7.79 -6.96
C ALA A 82 14.57 -8.65 -6.14
N CYS A 83 13.27 -8.54 -6.43
CA CYS A 83 12.24 -9.38 -5.80
C CYS A 83 12.46 -10.86 -6.09
N LEU A 84 12.72 -11.22 -7.36
CA LEU A 84 12.96 -12.60 -7.77
C LEU A 84 14.25 -13.19 -7.16
N VAL A 85 15.31 -12.39 -7.05
CA VAL A 85 16.56 -12.82 -6.39
C VAL A 85 16.30 -13.12 -4.92
N VAL A 86 15.59 -12.25 -4.19
CA VAL A 86 15.26 -12.50 -2.78
C VAL A 86 14.34 -13.71 -2.65
N ALA A 87 13.35 -13.87 -3.52
CA ALA A 87 12.48 -15.03 -3.54
C ALA A 87 13.27 -16.35 -3.80
N ALA A 88 14.21 -16.33 -4.75
CA ALA A 88 15.09 -17.47 -5.01
C ALA A 88 15.98 -17.81 -3.81
N LEU A 89 16.53 -16.82 -3.11
CA LEU A 89 17.29 -17.02 -1.88
C LEU A 89 16.41 -17.68 -0.80
N LEU A 90 15.18 -17.23 -0.61
CA LEU A 90 14.24 -17.78 0.35
C LEU A 90 13.86 -19.24 0.06
N VAL A 91 13.76 -19.61 -1.22
CA VAL A 91 13.40 -20.96 -1.64
C VAL A 91 14.60 -21.90 -1.64
N CYS A 92 15.79 -21.43 -2.06
CA CYS A 92 16.96 -22.30 -2.29
C CYS A 92 17.86 -22.41 -1.07
N CYS A 93 17.87 -21.43 -0.15
CA CYS A 93 18.76 -21.43 0.99
C CYS A 93 18.01 -21.75 2.28
N PRO A 94 18.37 -22.82 3.01
CA PRO A 94 17.83 -23.05 4.35
C PRO A 94 18.33 -21.93 5.28
N MET A 95 17.42 -21.16 5.85
CA MET A 95 17.72 -20.05 6.73
C MET A 95 17.02 -20.26 8.08
N GLU A 96 17.63 -19.73 9.15
CA GLU A 96 16.95 -19.62 10.45
C GLU A 96 15.69 -18.73 10.30
N GLU A 97 14.68 -19.01 11.11
CA GLU A 97 13.35 -18.39 11.02
C GLU A 97 13.43 -16.85 11.09
N MET A 98 14.29 -16.31 11.95
CA MET A 98 14.51 -14.87 12.08
C MET A 98 15.03 -14.21 10.78
N TYR A 99 16.01 -14.83 10.11
CA TYR A 99 16.53 -14.30 8.84
C TYR A 99 15.49 -14.43 7.73
N ARG A 100 14.72 -15.54 7.72
CA ARG A 100 13.66 -15.78 6.77
C ARG A 100 12.61 -14.66 6.83
N GLU A 101 12.10 -14.31 8.01
CA GLU A 101 11.15 -13.20 8.21
C GLU A 101 11.69 -11.85 7.69
N VAL A 102 12.98 -11.57 7.92
CA VAL A 102 13.63 -10.34 7.44
C VAL A 102 13.68 -10.31 5.91
N PHE A 103 14.05 -11.42 5.26
CA PHE A 103 14.10 -11.50 3.79
C PHE A 103 12.71 -11.47 3.17
N GLU A 104 11.71 -12.10 3.77
CA GLU A 104 10.30 -12.00 3.36
C GLU A 104 9.82 -10.55 3.44
N GLY A 105 10.10 -9.85 4.54
CA GLY A 105 9.82 -8.42 4.69
C GLY A 105 10.53 -7.57 3.63
N ALA A 106 11.79 -7.84 3.34
CA ALA A 106 12.55 -7.16 2.29
C ALA A 106 11.94 -7.40 0.89
N MET A 107 11.53 -8.64 0.59
CA MET A 107 10.85 -8.99 -0.66
C MET A 107 9.54 -8.20 -0.82
N VAL A 108 8.72 -8.12 0.24
CA VAL A 108 7.49 -7.32 0.25
C VAL A 108 7.79 -5.84 -0.01
N CYS A 109 8.81 -5.28 0.63
CA CYS A 109 9.22 -3.90 0.44
C CYS A 109 9.70 -3.62 -0.99
N LEU A 110 10.43 -4.55 -1.60
CA LEU A 110 10.94 -4.43 -2.98
C LEU A 110 9.81 -4.40 -4.01
N ILE A 111 8.79 -5.28 -3.86
CA ILE A 111 7.69 -5.35 -4.83
C ILE A 111 6.58 -4.34 -4.55
N CYS A 112 6.60 -3.69 -3.39
CA CYS A 112 5.56 -2.74 -3.00
C CYS A 112 5.44 -1.59 -4.03
N PRO A 113 4.22 -1.30 -4.54
CA PRO A 113 4.03 -0.20 -5.46
C PRO A 113 4.38 1.16 -4.84
N THR A 114 4.79 2.10 -5.69
CA THR A 114 5.11 3.45 -5.26
C THR A 114 3.89 4.16 -4.67
N ALA A 115 4.07 4.82 -3.53
CA ALA A 115 3.00 5.58 -2.88
C ALA A 115 2.49 6.72 -3.76
N THR A 116 1.17 6.91 -3.80
CA THR A 116 0.53 8.01 -4.56
C THR A 116 0.99 9.40 -4.13
N ALA A 117 1.37 9.55 -2.86
CA ALA A 117 1.94 10.79 -2.33
C ALA A 117 3.27 11.18 -2.98
N ALA A 118 4.03 10.22 -3.52
CA ALA A 118 5.31 10.49 -4.16
C ALA A 118 5.16 11.45 -5.35
N ALA A 119 4.11 11.30 -6.17
CA ALA A 119 3.83 12.20 -7.28
C ALA A 119 3.58 13.65 -6.83
N VAL A 120 2.85 13.83 -5.72
CA VAL A 120 2.57 15.14 -5.14
C VAL A 120 3.85 15.78 -4.60
N ILE A 121 4.67 15.00 -3.89
CA ILE A 121 5.96 15.48 -3.34
C ILE A 121 6.91 15.85 -4.46
N THR A 122 7.04 15.01 -5.48
CA THR A 122 7.89 15.29 -6.66
C THR A 122 7.48 16.56 -7.38
N GLY A 123 6.18 16.79 -7.56
CA GLY A 123 5.67 18.03 -8.14
C GLY A 123 6.05 19.26 -7.32
N LYS A 124 6.01 19.18 -5.98
CA LYS A 124 6.44 20.26 -5.08
C LYS A 124 7.94 20.52 -5.12
N LEU A 125 8.75 19.52 -5.42
CA LEU A 125 10.20 19.62 -5.56
C LEU A 125 10.63 20.07 -6.97
N GLY A 126 9.69 20.44 -7.85
CA GLY A 126 9.97 20.89 -9.22
C GLY A 126 10.16 19.75 -10.23
N GLY A 127 9.92 18.51 -9.85
CA GLY A 127 9.97 17.35 -10.74
C GLY A 127 8.64 17.11 -11.47
N SER A 128 8.64 16.15 -12.41
CA SER A 128 7.45 15.80 -13.19
C SER A 128 6.52 14.86 -12.43
N ALA A 129 5.49 15.43 -11.82
CA ALA A 129 4.42 14.65 -11.15
C ALA A 129 3.74 13.66 -12.10
N SER A 130 3.50 14.06 -13.36
CA SER A 130 2.89 13.22 -14.39
C SER A 130 3.74 11.96 -14.68
N SER A 131 5.07 12.13 -14.86
CA SER A 131 5.97 11.00 -15.10
C SER A 131 5.99 10.02 -13.92
N LEU A 132 5.98 10.53 -12.68
CA LEU A 132 5.96 9.66 -11.50
C LEU A 132 4.60 8.97 -11.31
N THR A 133 3.50 9.63 -11.67
CA THR A 133 2.17 9.00 -11.66
C THR A 133 2.10 7.85 -12.68
N THR A 134 2.72 8.04 -13.87
CA THR A 134 2.87 6.95 -14.86
C THR A 134 3.65 5.77 -14.26
N TYR A 135 4.76 6.04 -13.59
CA TYR A 135 5.53 5.01 -12.90
C TYR A 135 4.71 4.30 -11.81
N THR A 136 3.98 5.04 -11.00
CA THR A 136 3.09 4.47 -9.97
C THR A 136 2.04 3.52 -10.57
N LEU A 137 1.43 3.90 -11.69
CA LEU A 137 0.48 3.04 -12.39
C LEU A 137 1.15 1.74 -12.88
N LEU A 138 2.31 1.84 -13.53
CA LEU A 138 3.05 0.69 -14.02
C LEU A 138 3.53 -0.21 -12.88
N SER A 139 3.98 0.37 -11.77
CA SER A 139 4.39 -0.36 -10.56
C SER A 139 3.22 -1.11 -9.90
N ASN A 140 2.02 -0.50 -9.85
CA ASN A 140 0.80 -1.18 -9.38
C ASN A 140 0.45 -2.38 -10.28
N LEU A 141 0.53 -2.21 -11.61
CA LEU A 141 0.26 -3.27 -12.57
C LEU A 141 1.28 -4.42 -12.42
N LEU A 142 2.56 -4.07 -12.28
CA LEU A 142 3.63 -5.03 -12.03
C LEU A 142 3.39 -5.84 -10.75
N ALA A 143 3.11 -5.15 -9.63
CA ALA A 143 2.84 -5.80 -8.35
C ALA A 143 1.62 -6.71 -8.40
N ALA A 144 0.54 -6.30 -9.10
CA ALA A 144 -0.66 -7.11 -9.26
C ALA A 144 -0.41 -8.44 -9.99
N VAL A 145 0.65 -8.52 -10.80
CA VAL A 145 1.06 -9.75 -11.50
C VAL A 145 2.13 -10.52 -10.71
N VAL A 146 3.18 -9.83 -10.27
CA VAL A 146 4.35 -10.48 -9.65
C VAL A 146 4.00 -11.05 -8.26
N VAL A 147 3.22 -10.32 -7.45
CA VAL A 147 2.88 -10.78 -6.09
C VAL A 147 2.15 -12.13 -6.12
N PRO A 148 1.05 -12.33 -6.88
CA PRO A 148 0.39 -13.63 -6.92
C PRO A 148 1.25 -14.76 -7.48
N LEU A 149 2.22 -14.44 -8.36
CA LEU A 149 3.10 -15.43 -8.95
C LEU A 149 4.22 -15.88 -8.00
N VAL A 150 4.80 -14.93 -7.24
CA VAL A 150 6.03 -15.19 -6.46
C VAL A 150 5.71 -15.68 -5.05
N PHE A 151 4.70 -15.10 -4.39
CA PHE A 151 4.40 -15.40 -2.98
C PHE A 151 4.07 -16.86 -2.71
N PRO A 152 3.28 -17.59 -3.56
CA PRO A 152 3.02 -19.00 -3.32
C PRO A 152 4.25 -19.91 -3.38
N TRP A 153 5.35 -19.42 -3.99
CA TRP A 153 6.61 -20.17 -4.03
C TRP A 153 7.44 -19.99 -2.76
N VAL A 154 7.32 -18.82 -2.16
CA VAL A 154 8.08 -18.48 -0.94
C VAL A 154 7.40 -19.06 0.30
N GLU A 155 6.07 -19.00 0.35
CA GLU A 155 5.26 -19.56 1.44
C GLU A 155 4.36 -20.69 0.92
N PRO A 156 4.90 -21.89 0.66
CA PRO A 156 4.09 -23.03 0.27
C PRO A 156 3.25 -23.51 1.48
N HIS A 157 1.94 -23.34 1.42
CA HIS A 157 1.03 -23.93 2.41
C HIS A 157 0.86 -25.42 2.10
N ALA A 158 1.15 -26.29 3.07
CA ALA A 158 1.13 -27.75 2.90
C ALA A 158 -0.21 -28.30 2.38
N ASP A 159 -1.32 -27.61 2.69
CA ASP A 159 -2.69 -28.04 2.36
C ASP A 159 -3.27 -27.35 1.12
N VAL A 160 -2.53 -26.46 0.44
CA VAL A 160 -3.05 -25.65 -0.68
C VAL A 160 -2.17 -25.78 -1.90
N THR A 161 -2.76 -26.17 -3.03
CA THR A 161 -2.03 -26.22 -4.31
C THR A 161 -1.57 -24.82 -4.71
N PHE A 162 -0.43 -24.73 -5.41
CA PHE A 162 0.11 -23.48 -5.97
C PHE A 162 -0.97 -22.65 -6.67
N PHE A 163 -1.80 -23.28 -7.51
CA PHE A 163 -2.84 -22.59 -8.26
C PHE A 163 -3.94 -22.01 -7.37
N ALA A 164 -4.33 -22.72 -6.30
CA ALA A 164 -5.30 -22.21 -5.35
C ALA A 164 -4.74 -21.04 -4.53
N ALA A 165 -3.47 -21.11 -4.11
CA ALA A 165 -2.77 -20.01 -3.44
C ALA A 165 -2.65 -18.78 -4.38
N PHE A 166 -2.24 -18.99 -5.62
CA PHE A 166 -2.18 -17.97 -6.68
C PHE A 166 -3.53 -17.26 -6.85
N LEU A 167 -4.63 -18.01 -7.05
CA LEU A 167 -5.97 -17.45 -7.21
C LEU A 167 -6.43 -16.70 -5.97
N LYS A 168 -6.13 -17.22 -4.78
CA LYS A 168 -6.48 -16.59 -3.50
C LYS A 168 -5.78 -15.24 -3.32
N ILE A 169 -4.50 -15.14 -3.67
CA ILE A 169 -3.74 -13.88 -3.62
C ILE A 169 -4.23 -12.94 -4.72
N LEU A 170 -4.38 -13.43 -5.94
CA LEU A 170 -4.86 -12.65 -7.09
C LEU A 170 -6.22 -12.03 -6.81
N SER A 171 -7.16 -12.78 -6.23
CA SER A 171 -8.50 -12.29 -5.89
C SER A 171 -8.51 -11.15 -4.86
N LYS A 172 -7.47 -11.02 -4.06
CA LYS A 172 -7.30 -9.91 -3.09
C LYS A 172 -6.54 -8.73 -3.68
N VAL A 173 -5.43 -9.00 -4.36
CA VAL A 173 -4.50 -7.99 -4.86
C VAL A 173 -5.05 -7.29 -6.10
N PHE A 174 -5.62 -8.05 -7.03
CA PHE A 174 -6.14 -7.52 -8.29
C PHE A 174 -7.24 -6.46 -8.09
N PRO A 175 -8.30 -6.71 -7.30
CA PRO A 175 -9.33 -5.69 -7.08
C PRO A 175 -8.77 -4.44 -6.39
N LEU A 176 -7.84 -4.62 -5.45
CA LEU A 176 -7.29 -3.49 -4.70
C LEU A 176 -6.44 -2.55 -5.56
N LEU A 177 -5.63 -3.10 -6.46
CA LEU A 177 -4.68 -2.33 -7.26
C LEU A 177 -5.20 -1.92 -8.64
N LEU A 178 -5.93 -2.80 -9.32
CA LEU A 178 -6.34 -2.59 -10.72
C LEU A 178 -7.78 -2.11 -10.87
N LEU A 179 -8.70 -2.51 -9.98
CA LEU A 179 -10.08 -2.06 -10.07
C LEU A 179 -10.24 -0.53 -10.00
N PRO A 180 -9.49 0.21 -9.14
CA PRO A 180 -9.54 1.67 -9.14
C PRO A 180 -9.14 2.28 -10.49
N PHE A 181 -8.18 1.67 -11.18
CA PHE A 181 -7.76 2.12 -12.51
C PHE A 181 -8.85 1.91 -13.56
N PHE A 182 -9.42 0.70 -13.65
CA PHE A 182 -10.53 0.41 -14.57
C PHE A 182 -11.75 1.26 -14.26
N MET A 183 -12.06 1.48 -12.99
CA MET A 183 -13.18 2.31 -12.57
C MET A 183 -12.96 3.80 -12.91
N ALA A 184 -11.74 4.32 -12.74
CA ALA A 184 -11.40 5.68 -13.15
C ALA A 184 -11.54 5.86 -14.67
N TRP A 185 -11.10 4.87 -15.46
CA TRP A 185 -11.27 4.86 -16.90
C TRP A 185 -12.75 4.80 -17.30
N PHE A 186 -13.53 3.90 -16.68
CA PHE A 186 -14.98 3.78 -16.91
C PHE A 186 -15.71 5.10 -16.60
N LEU A 187 -15.45 5.72 -15.45
CA LEU A 187 -16.04 6.99 -15.07
C LEU A 187 -15.72 8.11 -16.07
N ARG A 188 -14.49 8.13 -16.58
CA ARG A 188 -14.05 9.11 -17.58
C ARG A 188 -14.82 8.97 -18.89
N VAL A 189 -15.08 7.74 -19.36
CA VAL A 189 -15.71 7.47 -20.64
C VAL A 189 -17.25 7.59 -20.54
N PHE A 190 -17.83 6.91 -19.55
CA PHE A 190 -19.29 6.73 -19.46
C PHE A 190 -19.97 7.71 -18.51
N VAL A 191 -19.34 8.10 -17.40
CA VAL A 191 -19.99 8.90 -16.34
C VAL A 191 -19.24 10.21 -16.11
N LYS A 192 -19.16 11.03 -17.16
CA LYS A 192 -18.40 12.30 -17.18
C LYS A 192 -18.80 13.30 -16.07
N LYS A 193 -20.06 13.27 -15.60
CA LYS A 193 -20.51 14.14 -14.49
C LYS A 193 -19.83 13.77 -13.17
N VAL A 194 -19.78 12.47 -12.84
CA VAL A 194 -19.13 11.96 -11.63
C VAL A 194 -17.63 12.16 -11.73
N HIS A 195 -17.02 11.90 -12.89
CA HIS A 195 -15.60 12.15 -13.11
C HIS A 195 -15.22 13.61 -12.85
N ARG A 196 -16.00 14.58 -13.36
CA ARG A 196 -15.76 16.02 -13.10
C ARG A 196 -15.88 16.37 -11.62
N CYS A 197 -16.90 15.85 -10.94
CA CYS A 197 -17.06 16.04 -9.50
C CYS A 197 -15.83 15.51 -8.71
N LEU A 198 -15.31 14.32 -9.08
CA LEU A 198 -14.11 13.76 -8.45
C LEU A 198 -12.85 14.60 -8.71
N LEU A 199 -12.78 15.28 -9.86
CA LEU A 199 -11.66 16.19 -10.18
C LEU A 199 -11.64 17.46 -9.31
N GLU A 200 -12.80 17.91 -8.82
CA GLU A 200 -12.90 19.08 -7.93
C GLU A 200 -12.24 18.81 -6.57
N PHE A 201 -12.15 17.57 -6.16
CA PHE A 201 -11.46 17.16 -4.91
C PHE A 201 -9.94 17.10 -5.08
N HIS A 202 -9.30 18.26 -5.32
CA HIS A 202 -7.86 18.34 -5.63
C HIS A 202 -6.94 17.72 -4.58
N ASP A 203 -7.21 17.93 -3.31
CA ASP A 203 -6.36 17.48 -2.20
C ASP A 203 -6.89 16.21 -1.49
N ALA A 204 -8.07 15.69 -1.88
CA ALA A 204 -8.72 14.59 -1.19
C ALA A 204 -7.87 13.30 -1.17
N ALA A 205 -7.22 12.95 -2.29
CA ALA A 205 -6.34 11.78 -2.34
C ALA A 205 -5.19 11.87 -1.34
N PHE A 206 -4.64 13.08 -1.12
CA PHE A 206 -3.60 13.31 -0.13
C PHE A 206 -4.10 13.15 1.31
N TYR A 207 -5.29 13.68 1.62
CA TYR A 207 -5.87 13.53 2.96
C TYR A 207 -6.29 12.09 3.25
N LEU A 208 -6.88 11.38 2.27
CA LEU A 208 -7.19 9.96 2.39
C LEU A 208 -5.93 9.13 2.63
N TRP A 209 -4.83 9.46 1.93
CA TRP A 209 -3.54 8.83 2.18
C TRP A 209 -3.02 9.09 3.60
N ALA A 210 -3.12 10.32 4.10
CA ALA A 210 -2.69 10.65 5.45
C ALA A 210 -3.50 9.89 6.53
N VAL A 211 -4.81 9.77 6.35
CA VAL A 211 -5.68 8.98 7.23
C VAL A 211 -5.33 7.49 7.17
N ALA A 212 -5.17 6.94 5.96
CA ALA A 212 -4.76 5.55 5.78
C ALA A 212 -3.40 5.27 6.44
N LEU A 213 -2.44 6.18 6.28
CA LEU A 213 -1.11 6.09 6.90
C LEU A 213 -1.21 6.10 8.43
N ALA A 214 -2.05 6.95 9.02
CA ALA A 214 -2.27 6.98 10.47
C ALA A 214 -2.84 5.63 10.97
N ILE A 215 -3.84 5.09 10.28
CA ILE A 215 -4.44 3.79 10.62
C ILE A 215 -3.40 2.67 10.53
N VAL A 216 -2.66 2.59 9.42
CA VAL A 216 -1.64 1.56 9.19
C VAL A 216 -0.50 1.67 10.22
N SER A 217 -0.04 2.88 10.55
CA SER A 217 0.97 3.10 11.60
C SER A 217 0.49 2.57 12.96
N GLY A 218 -0.76 2.85 13.33
CA GLY A 218 -1.35 2.30 14.56
C GLY A 218 -1.44 0.76 14.55
N GLN A 219 -1.79 0.16 13.42
CA GLN A 219 -1.80 -1.30 13.26
C GLN A 219 -0.39 -1.90 13.37
N THR A 220 0.61 -1.27 12.77
CA THR A 220 2.01 -1.72 12.82
C THR A 220 2.52 -1.71 14.26
N VAL A 221 2.29 -0.63 15.00
CA VAL A 221 2.67 -0.54 16.43
C VAL A 221 1.96 -1.62 17.26
N ARG A 222 0.69 -1.90 16.96
CA ARG A 222 -0.04 -3.00 17.59
C ARG A 222 0.62 -4.35 17.33
N SER A 223 0.97 -4.64 16.08
CA SER A 223 1.62 -5.90 15.70
C SER A 223 2.97 -6.06 16.40
N LEU A 224 3.80 -5.01 16.38
CA LEU A 224 5.09 -5.00 17.08
C LEU A 224 4.94 -5.22 18.59
N ALA A 225 3.97 -4.57 19.22
CA ALA A 225 3.70 -4.75 20.65
C ALA A 225 3.27 -6.19 20.96
N THR A 226 2.43 -6.80 20.10
CA THR A 226 1.94 -8.18 20.30
C THR A 226 3.08 -9.18 20.15
N VAL A 227 3.92 -9.05 19.13
CA VAL A 227 5.09 -9.92 18.90
C VAL A 227 6.08 -9.79 20.05
N SER A 228 6.40 -8.58 20.52
CA SER A 228 7.29 -8.36 21.65
C SER A 228 6.78 -9.04 22.93
N TYR A 229 5.48 -9.01 23.21
CA TYR A 229 4.89 -9.69 24.36
C TYR A 229 4.92 -11.22 24.25
N THR A 230 4.80 -11.79 23.03
CA THR A 230 4.90 -13.26 22.85
C THR A 230 6.32 -13.75 23.05
N HIS A 231 7.33 -13.04 22.55
CA HIS A 231 8.75 -13.38 22.78
C HIS A 231 9.16 -13.28 24.26
N LEU A 232 8.69 -12.25 24.98
CA LEU A 232 8.97 -12.09 26.42
C LEU A 232 8.29 -13.16 27.31
N ARG A 233 7.24 -13.83 26.82
CA ARG A 233 6.54 -14.89 27.56
C ARG A 233 7.10 -16.29 27.27
N ALA A 234 7.89 -16.44 26.22
CA ALA A 234 8.52 -17.70 25.82
C ALA A 234 9.89 -17.96 26.49
N HIS A 235 10.42 -16.96 27.20
CA HIS A 235 11.57 -17.04 28.09
C HIS A 235 11.13 -16.90 29.55
#